data_4b0f01148f0d21c99cdbb2fcbd9f037d
#
_entry.id   4b0f01148f0d21c99cdbb2fcbd9f037d
#
_cell.length_a   1.000
_cell.length_b   1.000
_cell.length_c   1.000
_cell.angle_alpha   90.00
_cell.angle_beta   90.00
_cell.angle_gamma   90.00
#
_symmetry.space_group_name_H-M   'P 1'
#
loop_
_entity.id
_entity.type
_entity.pdbx_description
1 polymer ?
#
loop_
_entity_poly.entity_id
_entity_poly.type
_entity_poly.pdbx_seq_one_letter_code
_entity_poly.pdbx_strand_id
1 'polypeptide(L)'
;ITYDLATRQMVSRHLTLAGTSTNCCGGPTPWGSWLTCEETLETPADADVTKSHGWVFEVPATATGLIDPVPLKAMGRFDHEAVCVDPRTGVVYLTEDDNAGLFYRFIPNAPGKLIEGGRLQAMAWKGAPSADTRNQDARTWAVGDWKEIEWIDLDDVESPNGDLAKRGHAAGAAWVARGEGVWWGDDELYFTATSGGPIRRGQVMRLVPGLNGAADRLQLFVESTDPKTMNMADNITVAPWGHLILCEDNYSSEVRNHLKGVTPEGKVYTIARNVFTGNSE
;
A
#
# COMPACT_ATOMS: atom_id res chain seq x y z
N ILE A 1 5.90 -15.86 13.46
CA ILE A 1 6.88 -16.95 13.23
C ILE A 1 8.27 -16.44 13.54
N THR A 2 9.04 -17.18 14.35
CA THR A 2 10.48 -16.98 14.54
C THR A 2 11.22 -18.01 13.69
N TYR A 3 12.11 -17.54 12.82
CA TYR A 3 12.87 -18.37 11.91
C TYR A 3 14.37 -18.12 12.12
N ASP A 4 15.13 -19.20 12.30
CA ASP A 4 16.58 -19.13 12.41
C ASP A 4 17.21 -19.21 11.02
N LEU A 5 17.84 -18.13 10.59
CA LEU A 5 18.49 -18.03 9.28
C LEU A 5 19.73 -18.94 9.16
N ALA A 6 20.44 -19.20 10.27
CA ALA A 6 21.65 -20.03 10.26
C ALA A 6 21.31 -21.52 10.09
N THR A 7 20.32 -22.00 10.84
CA THR A 7 19.88 -23.39 10.77
C THR A 7 18.81 -23.61 9.71
N ARG A 8 18.22 -22.55 9.16
CA ARG A 8 17.08 -22.58 8.23
C ARG A 8 15.88 -23.34 8.81
N GLN A 9 15.62 -23.14 10.09
CA GLN A 9 14.55 -23.84 10.82
C GLN A 9 13.56 -22.83 11.39
N MET A 10 12.27 -23.21 11.38
CA MET A 10 11.26 -22.49 12.15
C MET A 10 11.45 -22.85 13.63
N VAL A 11 11.77 -21.85 14.44
CA VAL A 11 12.00 -22.01 15.91
C VAL A 11 10.67 -22.04 16.66
N SER A 12 9.76 -21.12 16.31
CA SER A 12 8.45 -21.02 16.95
C SER A 12 7.44 -20.30 16.07
N ARG A 13 6.16 -20.52 16.37
CA ARG A 13 5.05 -19.75 15.80
C ARG A 13 4.02 -19.45 16.88
N HIS A 14 3.47 -18.25 16.85
CA HIS A 14 2.45 -17.80 17.80
C HIS A 14 1.34 -17.11 17.04
N LEU A 15 0.10 -17.27 17.50
CA LEU A 15 -0.99 -16.37 17.10
C LEU A 15 -0.83 -15.10 17.93
N THR A 16 -0.58 -13.97 17.29
CA THR A 16 -0.26 -12.70 17.96
C THR A 16 -1.40 -11.69 17.91
N LEU A 17 -2.34 -11.85 16.99
CA LEU A 17 -3.50 -10.99 16.85
C LEU A 17 -4.73 -11.84 16.52
N ALA A 18 -5.90 -11.45 17.03
CA ALA A 18 -7.19 -12.06 16.74
C ALA A 18 -8.31 -11.01 16.83
N GLY A 19 -9.46 -11.30 16.20
CA GLY A 19 -10.61 -10.40 16.19
C GLY A 19 -10.49 -9.26 15.19
N THR A 20 -9.64 -9.41 14.20
CA THR A 20 -9.56 -8.62 12.96
C THR A 20 -10.23 -9.38 11.83
N SER A 21 -10.51 -8.71 10.71
CA SER A 21 -11.12 -9.29 9.51
C SER A 21 -10.30 -8.97 8.28
N THR A 22 -10.18 -9.95 7.36
CA THR A 22 -9.56 -9.79 6.04
C THR A 22 -8.23 -9.03 6.09
N ASN A 23 -7.32 -9.47 6.98
CA ASN A 23 -6.01 -8.84 7.06
C ASN A 23 -5.22 -9.11 5.78
N CYS A 24 -4.84 -8.05 5.10
CA CYS A 24 -3.95 -8.09 3.97
C CYS A 24 -2.50 -7.71 4.35
N CYS A 25 -1.73 -7.15 3.45
CA CYS A 25 -0.28 -7.05 3.55
C CYS A 25 0.23 -6.33 4.81
N GLY A 26 0.02 -5.04 4.92
CA GLY A 26 0.66 -4.24 5.97
C GLY A 26 2.14 -3.94 5.69
N GLY A 27 2.96 -3.77 6.76
CA GLY A 27 4.39 -3.49 6.62
C GLY A 27 5.16 -3.39 7.93
N PRO A 28 6.51 -3.51 7.87
CA PRO A 28 7.37 -3.41 9.04
C PRO A 28 7.55 -1.96 9.49
N THR A 29 7.75 -1.79 10.79
CA THR A 29 8.13 -0.49 11.35
C THR A 29 9.61 -0.44 11.70
N PRO A 30 10.24 0.73 11.68
CA PRO A 30 11.65 0.89 12.10
C PRO A 30 11.88 0.60 13.59
N TRP A 31 10.82 0.54 14.39
CA TRP A 31 10.89 0.30 15.84
C TRP A 31 10.53 -1.14 16.25
N GLY A 32 10.46 -2.07 15.27
CA GLY A 32 10.37 -3.50 15.57
C GLY A 32 8.95 -4.01 15.81
N SER A 33 7.98 -3.49 15.06
CA SER A 33 6.62 -4.03 14.98
C SER A 33 6.22 -4.27 13.52
N TRP A 34 5.08 -4.93 13.32
CA TRP A 34 4.39 -5.05 12.06
C TRP A 34 3.05 -4.32 12.14
N LEU A 35 2.76 -3.51 11.14
CA LEU A 35 1.44 -2.95 10.94
C LEU A 35 0.67 -3.88 10.02
N THR A 36 -0.47 -4.40 10.46
CA THR A 36 -1.34 -5.26 9.66
C THR A 36 -2.62 -4.51 9.33
N CYS A 37 -3.09 -4.67 8.11
CA CYS A 37 -4.14 -3.89 7.49
C CYS A 37 -5.40 -4.73 7.31
N GLU A 38 -6.57 -4.22 7.70
CA GLU A 38 -7.86 -4.82 7.35
C GLU A 38 -8.31 -4.29 5.98
N GLU A 39 -8.33 -5.15 4.99
CA GLU A 39 -8.81 -4.88 3.63
C GLU A 39 -10.29 -5.18 3.54
N THR A 40 -11.09 -4.45 4.31
CA THR A 40 -12.55 -4.59 4.31
C THR A 40 -13.21 -3.43 5.04
N LEU A 41 -14.41 -3.08 4.62
CA LEU A 41 -15.28 -2.12 5.30
C LEU A 41 -16.49 -2.78 5.98
N GLU A 42 -16.40 -4.06 6.32
CA GLU A 42 -17.48 -4.80 6.99
C GLU A 42 -17.94 -4.11 8.27
N THR A 43 -19.27 -4.09 8.46
CA THR A 43 -19.91 -3.61 9.68
C THR A 43 -20.91 -4.65 10.18
N PRO A 44 -21.37 -4.58 11.44
CA PRO A 44 -22.42 -5.46 11.94
C PRO A 44 -23.75 -5.39 11.17
N ALA A 45 -23.93 -4.38 10.31
CA ALA A 45 -25.11 -4.26 9.45
C ALA A 45 -25.00 -5.09 8.15
N ASP A 46 -23.78 -5.37 7.69
CA ASP A 46 -23.51 -5.93 6.37
C ASP A 46 -23.00 -7.37 6.43
N ALA A 47 -22.38 -7.77 7.53
CA ALA A 47 -21.72 -9.06 7.68
C ALA A 47 -21.92 -9.64 9.09
N ASP A 48 -21.55 -10.92 9.25
CA ASP A 48 -21.60 -11.62 10.56
C ASP A 48 -20.37 -11.25 11.40
N VAL A 49 -20.23 -9.97 11.68
CA VAL A 49 -19.17 -9.38 12.52
C VAL A 49 -19.78 -8.60 13.68
N THR A 50 -19.08 -8.45 14.79
CA THR A 50 -19.57 -7.78 16.00
C THR A 50 -19.15 -6.31 16.12
N LYS A 51 -18.29 -5.83 15.24
CA LYS A 51 -17.76 -4.46 15.20
C LYS A 51 -17.42 -4.06 13.77
N SER A 52 -17.24 -2.76 13.54
CA SER A 52 -16.79 -2.26 12.24
C SER A 52 -15.30 -2.51 12.04
N HIS A 53 -14.94 -2.93 10.85
CA HIS A 53 -13.59 -3.22 10.38
C HIS A 53 -13.08 -2.15 9.37
N GLY A 54 -11.87 -2.32 8.87
CA GLY A 54 -11.20 -1.37 7.99
C GLY A 54 -10.14 -0.55 8.73
N TRP A 55 -9.38 -1.19 9.60
CA TRP A 55 -8.39 -0.54 10.46
C TRP A 55 -7.00 -1.12 10.30
N VAL A 56 -6.01 -0.36 10.72
CA VAL A 56 -4.62 -0.82 10.90
C VAL A 56 -4.39 -1.18 12.37
N PHE A 57 -3.62 -2.24 12.61
CA PHE A 57 -3.21 -2.69 13.95
C PHE A 57 -1.71 -2.84 14.01
N GLU A 58 -1.12 -2.52 15.16
CA GLU A 58 0.31 -2.68 15.39
C GLU A 58 0.60 -3.92 16.24
N VAL A 59 1.47 -4.80 15.73
CA VAL A 59 1.87 -6.04 16.38
C VAL A 59 3.37 -6.01 16.65
N PRO A 60 3.82 -5.94 17.92
CA PRO A 60 5.23 -6.01 18.24
C PRO A 60 5.88 -7.31 17.77
N ALA A 61 7.06 -7.25 17.14
CA ALA A 61 7.79 -8.44 16.67
C ALA A 61 8.22 -9.37 17.84
N THR A 62 8.23 -8.86 19.06
CA THR A 62 8.53 -9.60 20.29
C THR A 62 7.32 -10.31 20.89
N ALA A 63 6.11 -10.14 20.33
CA ALA A 63 4.91 -10.80 20.83
C ALA A 63 5.01 -12.33 20.70
N THR A 64 4.78 -13.03 21.79
CA THR A 64 4.80 -14.51 21.86
C THR A 64 3.42 -15.11 22.15
N GLY A 65 2.38 -14.31 22.09
CA GLY A 65 0.98 -14.68 22.31
C GLY A 65 0.07 -13.55 21.85
N LEU A 66 -1.23 -13.72 22.03
CA LEU A 66 -2.23 -12.71 21.64
C LEU A 66 -1.99 -11.39 22.39
N ILE A 67 -2.01 -10.31 21.63
CA ILE A 67 -2.07 -8.94 22.10
C ILE A 67 -3.49 -8.39 21.97
N ASP A 68 -3.78 -7.31 22.67
CA ASP A 68 -5.06 -6.61 22.50
C ASP A 68 -5.14 -5.99 21.12
N PRO A 69 -6.19 -6.27 20.33
CA PRO A 69 -6.36 -5.73 18.98
C PRO A 69 -6.87 -4.28 19.04
N VAL A 70 -5.96 -3.33 19.26
CA VAL A 70 -6.29 -1.91 19.36
C VAL A 70 -6.21 -1.27 17.98
N PRO A 71 -7.33 -0.84 17.36
CA PRO A 71 -7.31 -0.21 16.05
C PRO A 71 -6.67 1.18 16.10
N LEU A 72 -5.81 1.47 15.14
CA LEU A 72 -5.17 2.78 14.95
C LEU A 72 -6.11 3.72 14.16
N LYS A 73 -7.25 4.08 14.77
CA LYS A 73 -8.37 4.75 14.12
C LYS A 73 -8.01 6.09 13.46
N ALA A 74 -7.02 6.81 13.99
CA ALA A 74 -6.53 8.05 13.40
C ALA A 74 -5.87 7.86 12.01
N MET A 75 -5.56 6.63 11.62
CA MET A 75 -5.07 6.28 10.27
C MET A 75 -6.19 6.16 9.23
N GLY A 76 -7.45 6.38 9.64
CA GLY A 76 -8.61 6.30 8.75
C GLY A 76 -9.23 4.91 8.69
N ARG A 77 -10.46 4.87 8.16
CA ARG A 77 -11.21 3.66 7.87
C ARG A 77 -11.48 3.57 6.37
N PHE A 78 -10.81 2.64 5.71
CA PHE A 78 -10.92 2.33 4.28
C PHE A 78 -10.42 0.89 4.05
N ASP A 79 -10.48 0.38 2.83
CA ASP A 79 -9.93 -0.93 2.46
C ASP A 79 -8.40 -0.84 2.46
N HIS A 80 -7.82 -1.05 3.66
CA HIS A 80 -6.38 -0.96 3.87
C HIS A 80 -5.65 -2.15 3.28
N GLU A 81 -4.70 -1.89 2.37
CA GLU A 81 -3.89 -2.94 1.77
C GLU A 81 -2.52 -3.03 2.45
N ALA A 82 -1.66 -2.07 2.22
CA ALA A 82 -0.29 -2.08 2.72
C ALA A 82 0.12 -0.76 3.35
N VAL A 83 1.19 -0.82 4.13
CA VAL A 83 1.83 0.36 4.72
C VAL A 83 3.34 0.29 4.61
N CYS A 84 3.99 1.45 4.50
CA CYS A 84 5.41 1.57 4.80
C CYS A 84 5.69 2.80 5.66
N VAL A 85 6.80 2.77 6.38
CA VAL A 85 7.19 3.85 7.29
C VAL A 85 8.48 4.48 6.80
N ASP A 86 8.50 5.80 6.66
CA ASP A 86 9.73 6.56 6.46
C ASP A 86 10.57 6.50 7.75
N PRO A 87 11.72 5.81 7.76
CA PRO A 87 12.51 5.64 8.97
C PRO A 87 13.14 6.95 9.47
N ARG A 88 13.21 7.99 8.63
CA ARG A 88 13.79 9.29 8.95
C ARG A 88 12.84 10.18 9.75
N THR A 89 11.52 10.00 9.53
CA THR A 89 10.48 10.90 10.06
C THR A 89 9.42 10.19 10.90
N GLY A 90 9.25 8.87 10.71
CA GLY A 90 8.16 8.09 11.29
C GLY A 90 6.81 8.29 10.61
N VAL A 91 6.76 9.01 9.49
CA VAL A 91 5.55 9.14 8.67
C VAL A 91 5.20 7.79 8.07
N VAL A 92 3.91 7.41 8.16
CA VAL A 92 3.39 6.17 7.61
C VAL A 92 2.66 6.46 6.30
N TYR A 93 2.99 5.74 5.24
CA TYR A 93 2.30 5.78 3.95
C TYR A 93 1.42 4.56 3.81
N LEU A 94 0.21 4.75 3.23
CA LEU A 94 -0.81 3.71 3.17
C LEU A 94 -1.47 3.68 1.78
N THR A 95 -1.78 2.47 1.34
CA THR A 95 -2.53 2.20 0.11
C THR A 95 -3.96 1.77 0.43
N GLU A 96 -4.87 2.02 -0.51
CA GLU A 96 -6.29 1.65 -0.47
C GLU A 96 -6.64 0.86 -1.72
N ASP A 97 -7.18 -0.36 -1.55
CA ASP A 97 -7.65 -1.18 -2.66
C ASP A 97 -9.08 -0.82 -3.07
N ASP A 98 -9.21 0.28 -3.80
CA ASP A 98 -10.43 0.65 -4.52
C ASP A 98 -10.05 1.25 -5.88
N ASN A 99 -10.85 0.98 -6.92
CA ASN A 99 -10.64 1.57 -8.25
C ASN A 99 -10.69 3.11 -8.27
N ALA A 100 -11.34 3.68 -7.27
CA ALA A 100 -11.40 5.10 -6.98
C ALA A 100 -10.83 5.35 -5.57
N GLY A 101 -9.74 4.66 -5.25
CA GLY A 101 -9.00 4.80 -4.00
C GLY A 101 -8.04 5.97 -4.03
N LEU A 102 -7.42 6.23 -2.89
CA LEU A 102 -6.41 7.27 -2.72
C LEU A 102 -5.10 6.66 -2.24
N PHE A 103 -4.05 7.48 -2.23
CA PHE A 103 -2.81 7.18 -1.56
C PHE A 103 -2.66 8.13 -0.38
N TYR A 104 -2.35 7.60 0.80
CA TYR A 104 -2.38 8.37 2.03
C TYR A 104 -1.02 8.47 2.70
N ARG A 105 -0.87 9.50 3.56
CA ARG A 105 0.16 9.51 4.59
C ARG A 105 -0.45 9.86 5.95
N PHE A 106 0.08 9.23 6.98
CA PHE A 106 -0.25 9.52 8.36
C PHE A 106 0.98 10.13 9.06
N ILE A 107 0.81 11.32 9.60
CA ILE A 107 1.84 12.02 10.36
C ILE A 107 1.55 11.79 11.84
N PRO A 108 2.30 10.93 12.54
CA PRO A 108 2.02 10.62 13.94
C PRO A 108 2.33 11.82 14.85
N ASN A 109 1.55 11.98 15.91
CA ASN A 109 1.83 12.98 16.95
C ASN A 109 3.17 12.70 17.64
N ALA A 110 3.54 11.42 17.79
CA ALA A 110 4.83 10.98 18.29
C ALA A 110 5.34 9.80 17.43
N PRO A 111 6.46 9.94 16.71
CA PRO A 111 7.07 8.85 15.96
C PRO A 111 7.32 7.62 16.85
N GLY A 112 6.94 6.43 16.35
CA GLY A 112 7.04 5.18 17.11
C GLY A 112 5.94 4.96 18.15
N LYS A 113 4.94 5.83 18.25
CA LYS A 113 3.81 5.71 19.17
C LYS A 113 2.50 6.00 18.43
N LEU A 114 2.17 5.18 17.46
CA LEU A 114 1.05 5.42 16.55
C LEU A 114 -0.31 5.49 17.26
N ILE A 115 -0.45 4.82 18.41
CA ILE A 115 -1.66 4.86 19.24
C ILE A 115 -1.95 6.25 19.82
N GLU A 116 -0.96 7.13 19.92
CA GLU A 116 -1.15 8.51 20.37
C GLU A 116 -1.84 9.40 19.29
N GLY A 117 -2.20 8.78 18.15
CA GLY A 117 -2.88 9.44 17.05
C GLY A 117 -1.95 10.28 16.18
N GLY A 118 -2.55 11.06 15.31
CA GLY A 118 -1.84 11.86 14.32
C GLY A 118 -2.80 12.49 13.31
N ARG A 119 -2.28 12.87 12.17
CA ARG A 119 -3.01 13.52 11.09
C ARG A 119 -2.92 12.69 9.82
N LEU A 120 -4.08 12.30 9.27
CA LEU A 120 -4.18 11.61 7.99
C LEU A 120 -4.35 12.62 6.86
N GLN A 121 -3.60 12.41 5.79
CA GLN A 121 -3.64 13.25 4.59
C GLN A 121 -3.70 12.36 3.34
N ALA A 122 -4.36 12.86 2.29
CA ALA A 122 -4.40 12.21 0.97
C ALA A 122 -3.52 12.97 -0.03
N MET A 123 -2.89 12.22 -0.93
CA MET A 123 -2.01 12.74 -1.98
C MET A 123 -2.80 13.51 -3.04
N ALA A 124 -2.28 14.67 -3.45
CA ALA A 124 -2.79 15.48 -4.56
C ALA A 124 -1.65 15.92 -5.48
N TRP A 125 -1.92 16.16 -6.76
CA TRP A 125 -0.96 16.82 -7.63
C TRP A 125 -1.00 18.33 -7.39
N LYS A 126 0.12 18.92 -7.13
CA LYS A 126 0.22 20.35 -6.94
C LYS A 126 -0.27 21.13 -8.18
N GLY A 127 -1.25 22.00 -7.96
CA GLY A 127 -1.85 22.81 -9.02
C GLY A 127 -2.80 22.07 -9.96
N ALA A 128 -3.16 20.81 -9.65
CA ALA A 128 -4.15 20.03 -10.39
C ALA A 128 -5.03 19.23 -9.41
N PRO A 129 -5.92 19.91 -8.69
CA PRO A 129 -6.80 19.25 -7.73
C PRO A 129 -7.68 18.22 -8.40
N SER A 130 -8.00 17.16 -7.66
CA SER A 130 -8.81 16.03 -8.11
C SER A 130 -8.26 15.36 -9.39
N ALA A 131 -6.93 15.27 -9.50
CA ALA A 131 -6.27 14.63 -10.63
C ALA A 131 -6.62 13.14 -10.70
N ASP A 132 -6.56 12.57 -11.90
CA ASP A 132 -6.67 11.14 -12.14
C ASP A 132 -5.31 10.57 -12.56
N THR A 133 -4.67 9.81 -11.66
CA THR A 133 -3.37 9.20 -11.95
C THR A 133 -3.47 7.88 -12.71
N ARG A 134 -4.68 7.35 -12.85
CA ARG A 134 -4.95 5.97 -13.28
C ARG A 134 -4.62 5.69 -14.74
N ASN A 135 -4.62 6.69 -15.62
CA ASN A 135 -4.40 6.52 -17.07
C ASN A 135 -5.38 5.52 -17.75
N GLN A 136 -6.54 5.25 -17.14
CA GLN A 136 -7.45 4.22 -17.62
C GLN A 136 -8.29 4.68 -18.82
N ASP A 137 -8.91 5.84 -18.71
CA ASP A 137 -9.83 6.38 -19.72
C ASP A 137 -9.18 7.50 -20.54
N ALA A 138 -8.24 8.20 -19.95
CA ALA A 138 -7.43 9.22 -20.60
C ALA A 138 -6.01 9.15 -20.05
N ARG A 139 -5.03 9.35 -20.92
CA ARG A 139 -3.64 9.44 -20.51
C ARG A 139 -3.35 10.83 -19.95
N THR A 140 -3.13 10.92 -18.65
CA THR A 140 -2.87 12.19 -17.94
C THR A 140 -1.38 12.44 -17.72
N TRP A 141 -0.55 11.40 -17.73
CA TRP A 141 0.90 11.47 -17.59
C TRP A 141 1.59 10.24 -18.22
N ALA A 142 2.91 10.31 -18.43
CA ALA A 142 3.69 9.27 -19.09
C ALA A 142 4.71 8.63 -18.12
N VAL A 143 5.15 7.42 -18.45
CA VAL A 143 6.28 6.78 -17.74
C VAL A 143 7.49 7.69 -17.79
N GLY A 144 8.10 7.92 -16.65
CA GLY A 144 9.22 8.84 -16.46
C GLY A 144 8.81 10.26 -16.02
N ASP A 145 7.54 10.66 -16.21
CA ASP A 145 7.07 11.97 -15.78
C ASP A 145 7.08 12.10 -14.27
N TRP A 146 7.54 13.25 -13.80
CA TRP A 146 7.50 13.66 -12.40
C TRP A 146 6.41 14.69 -12.16
N LYS A 147 5.71 14.54 -11.04
CA LYS A 147 4.76 15.51 -10.51
C LYS A 147 5.19 15.96 -9.12
N GLU A 148 5.16 17.26 -8.86
CA GLU A 148 5.19 17.77 -7.50
C GLU A 148 3.84 17.49 -6.85
N ILE A 149 3.86 16.98 -5.62
CA ILE A 149 2.65 16.64 -4.90
C ILE A 149 2.45 17.52 -3.67
N GLU A 150 1.22 17.66 -3.29
CA GLU A 150 0.77 18.26 -2.04
C GLU A 150 -0.15 17.28 -1.31
N TRP A 151 -0.46 17.56 -0.07
CA TRP A 151 -1.24 16.68 0.78
C TRP A 151 -2.45 17.38 1.31
N ILE A 152 -3.61 16.77 1.13
CA ILE A 152 -4.91 17.28 1.57
C ILE A 152 -5.20 16.70 2.95
N ASP A 153 -5.41 17.55 3.94
CA ASP A 153 -5.86 17.13 5.27
C ASP A 153 -7.26 16.52 5.19
N LEU A 154 -7.44 15.38 5.83
CA LEU A 154 -8.74 14.70 5.90
C LEU A 154 -9.33 14.85 7.30
N ASP A 155 -10.62 15.13 7.35
CA ASP A 155 -11.44 15.14 8.55
C ASP A 155 -12.32 13.89 8.64
N ASP A 156 -12.93 13.67 9.80
CA ASP A 156 -13.81 12.51 10.05
C ASP A 156 -13.28 11.19 9.47
N VAL A 157 -12.00 10.90 9.79
CA VAL A 157 -11.26 9.81 9.19
C VAL A 157 -11.77 8.42 9.58
N GLU A 158 -12.55 8.29 10.66
CA GLU A 158 -13.23 7.03 11.00
C GLU A 158 -14.31 6.66 9.99
N SER A 159 -14.75 7.60 9.15
CA SER A 159 -15.60 7.41 7.97
C SER A 159 -16.66 6.31 8.15
N PRO A 160 -17.67 6.53 9.00
CA PRO A 160 -18.65 5.50 9.30
C PRO A 160 -19.45 5.06 8.06
N ASN A 161 -19.49 5.88 7.03
CA ASN A 161 -20.20 5.61 5.78
C ASN A 161 -19.30 5.01 4.69
N GLY A 162 -17.99 4.76 4.95
CA GLY A 162 -17.04 4.28 3.94
C GLY A 162 -16.85 5.23 2.77
N ASP A 163 -16.84 6.55 3.02
CA ASP A 163 -16.83 7.58 1.97
C ASP A 163 -15.54 8.43 1.96
N LEU A 164 -14.51 7.99 2.69
CA LEU A 164 -13.29 8.76 2.90
C LEU A 164 -12.60 9.13 1.58
N ALA A 165 -12.44 8.17 0.68
CA ALA A 165 -11.82 8.41 -0.64
C ALA A 165 -12.62 9.44 -1.46
N LYS A 166 -13.94 9.33 -1.48
CA LYS A 166 -14.80 10.28 -2.22
C LYS A 166 -14.69 11.70 -1.66
N ARG A 167 -14.68 11.85 -0.33
CA ARG A 167 -14.52 13.16 0.33
C ARG A 167 -13.12 13.73 0.09
N GLY A 168 -12.10 12.90 0.20
CA GLY A 168 -10.72 13.30 -0.10
C GLY A 168 -10.54 13.76 -1.54
N HIS A 169 -11.09 13.03 -2.51
CA HIS A 169 -11.05 13.43 -3.92
C HIS A 169 -11.84 14.74 -4.17
N ALA A 170 -13.00 14.89 -3.59
CA ALA A 170 -13.76 16.14 -3.68
C ALA A 170 -13.01 17.33 -3.07
N ALA A 171 -12.15 17.10 -2.07
CA ALA A 171 -11.26 18.09 -1.48
C ALA A 171 -9.98 18.35 -2.30
N GLY A 172 -9.72 17.58 -3.36
CA GLY A 172 -8.59 17.80 -4.26
C GLY A 172 -7.60 16.62 -4.36
N ALA A 173 -7.77 15.54 -3.60
CA ALA A 173 -6.89 14.38 -3.67
C ALA A 173 -6.97 13.66 -5.02
N ALA A 174 -5.88 13.03 -5.42
CA ALA A 174 -5.75 12.35 -6.71
C ALA A 174 -6.21 10.89 -6.63
N TRP A 175 -7.00 10.43 -7.61
CA TRP A 175 -7.38 9.02 -7.73
C TRP A 175 -6.19 8.11 -8.00
N VAL A 176 -6.16 6.96 -7.35
CA VAL A 176 -5.27 5.82 -7.59
C VAL A 176 -6.13 4.59 -7.89
N ALA A 177 -5.68 3.73 -8.81
CA ALA A 177 -6.46 2.57 -9.24
C ALA A 177 -6.04 1.31 -8.48
N ARG A 178 -6.74 0.97 -7.41
CA ARG A 178 -6.45 -0.18 -6.57
C ARG A 178 -4.99 -0.12 -6.10
N GLY A 179 -4.74 0.69 -5.08
CA GLY A 179 -3.43 0.80 -4.43
C GLY A 179 -3.19 -0.43 -3.57
N GLU A 180 -2.16 -1.19 -3.91
CA GLU A 180 -1.80 -2.47 -3.28
C GLU A 180 -0.49 -2.32 -2.49
N GLY A 181 0.50 -3.16 -2.73
CA GLY A 181 1.75 -3.14 -1.99
C GLY A 181 2.47 -1.78 -2.00
N VAL A 182 3.08 -1.43 -0.89
CA VAL A 182 3.96 -0.26 -0.75
C VAL A 182 5.21 -0.64 0.03
N TRP A 183 6.39 -0.17 -0.41
CA TRP A 183 7.65 -0.50 0.25
C TRP A 183 8.63 0.66 0.25
N TRP A 184 9.31 0.85 1.38
CA TRP A 184 10.37 1.83 1.54
C TRP A 184 11.69 1.30 0.91
N GLY A 185 12.32 2.12 0.09
CA GLY A 185 13.62 1.87 -0.52
C GLY A 185 14.75 2.71 0.11
N ASP A 186 15.57 3.32 -0.73
CA ASP A 186 16.66 4.20 -0.34
C ASP A 186 16.20 5.66 -0.45
N ASP A 187 15.75 6.24 0.66
CA ASP A 187 15.17 7.59 0.76
C ASP A 187 13.96 7.87 -0.13
N GLU A 188 13.29 6.81 -0.58
CA GLU A 188 12.11 6.85 -1.42
C GLU A 188 11.21 5.63 -1.15
N LEU A 189 10.01 5.64 -1.68
CA LEU A 189 9.12 4.49 -1.62
C LEU A 189 8.51 4.19 -2.99
N TYR A 190 8.08 2.96 -3.14
CA TYR A 190 7.37 2.48 -4.31
C TYR A 190 6.05 1.88 -3.91
N PHE A 191 5.01 2.11 -4.70
CA PHE A 191 3.71 1.45 -4.52
C PHE A 191 3.11 1.03 -5.85
N THR A 192 2.30 0.01 -5.80
CA THR A 192 1.59 -0.52 -6.96
C THR A 192 0.17 0.05 -7.02
N ALA A 193 -0.32 0.22 -8.25
CA ALA A 193 -1.72 0.50 -8.57
C ALA A 193 -2.16 -0.58 -9.57
N THR A 194 -2.71 -1.69 -9.06
CA THR A 194 -2.79 -2.97 -9.77
C THR A 194 -3.68 -2.94 -11.01
N SER A 195 -4.70 -2.08 -11.03
CA SER A 195 -5.57 -1.90 -12.20
C SER A 195 -5.32 -0.60 -12.98
N GLY A 196 -4.23 0.10 -12.70
CA GLY A 196 -3.85 1.31 -13.44
C GLY A 196 -3.34 1.02 -14.86
N GLY A 197 -3.18 2.10 -15.62
CA GLY A 197 -2.71 2.06 -17.01
C GLY A 197 -3.81 1.83 -18.05
N PRO A 198 -3.51 2.11 -19.34
CA PRO A 198 -4.50 2.11 -20.42
C PRO A 198 -5.08 0.71 -20.71
N ILE A 199 -4.36 -0.35 -20.34
CA ILE A 199 -4.85 -1.72 -20.47
C ILE A 199 -5.31 -2.32 -19.13
N ARG A 200 -5.33 -1.51 -18.06
CA ARG A 200 -5.74 -1.90 -16.69
C ARG A 200 -4.97 -3.13 -16.18
N ARG A 201 -3.64 -3.12 -16.35
CA ARG A 201 -2.73 -4.22 -15.97
C ARG A 201 -1.59 -3.77 -15.06
N GLY A 202 -1.72 -2.58 -14.49
CA GLY A 202 -0.90 -2.10 -13.39
C GLY A 202 0.06 -0.97 -13.73
N GLN A 203 0.29 -0.19 -12.70
CA GLN A 203 1.30 0.86 -12.63
C GLN A 203 2.16 0.64 -11.39
N VAL A 204 3.41 1.07 -11.43
CA VAL A 204 4.28 1.24 -10.26
C VAL A 204 4.61 2.72 -10.16
N MET A 205 4.32 3.28 -9.01
CA MET A 205 4.62 4.66 -8.66
C MET A 205 5.88 4.71 -7.79
N ARG A 206 6.69 5.75 -8.00
CA ARG A 206 7.85 6.08 -7.17
C ARG A 206 7.61 7.43 -6.50
N LEU A 207 7.61 7.46 -5.18
CA LEU A 207 7.46 8.68 -4.41
C LEU A 207 8.77 8.99 -3.66
N VAL A 208 9.25 10.22 -3.83
CA VAL A 208 10.41 10.76 -3.13
C VAL A 208 9.91 11.82 -2.15
N PRO A 209 9.82 11.49 -0.85
CA PRO A 209 9.45 12.46 0.17
C PRO A 209 10.49 13.55 0.33
N GLY A 210 10.06 14.79 0.27
CA GLY A 210 10.91 15.95 0.50
C GLY A 210 11.29 16.09 1.97
N LEU A 211 12.52 16.49 2.23
CA LEU A 211 13.00 16.82 3.57
C LEU A 211 13.35 18.31 3.64
N ASN A 212 13.30 18.87 4.86
CA ASN A 212 13.70 20.25 5.13
C ASN A 212 12.98 21.30 4.26
N GLY A 213 11.69 21.07 3.98
CA GLY A 213 10.86 21.98 3.19
C GLY A 213 10.93 21.77 1.67
N ALA A 214 11.67 20.77 1.20
CA ALA A 214 11.59 20.35 -0.19
C ALA A 214 10.21 19.71 -0.46
N ALA A 215 9.72 19.87 -1.70
CA ALA A 215 8.46 19.27 -2.10
C ALA A 215 8.59 17.76 -2.29
N ASP A 216 7.54 17.03 -1.94
CA ASP A 216 7.40 15.62 -2.28
C ASP A 216 7.16 15.50 -3.79
N ARG A 217 7.71 14.45 -4.41
CA ARG A 217 7.62 14.22 -5.85
C ARG A 217 7.19 12.79 -6.14
N LEU A 218 6.26 12.65 -7.09
CA LEU A 218 5.75 11.38 -7.58
C LEU A 218 6.16 11.15 -9.03
N GLN A 219 6.60 9.94 -9.34
CA GLN A 219 6.92 9.51 -10.71
C GLN A 219 6.01 8.34 -11.11
N LEU A 220 5.49 8.37 -12.34
CA LEU A 220 5.03 7.14 -12.96
C LEU A 220 6.27 6.34 -13.39
N PHE A 221 6.64 5.36 -12.57
CA PHE A 221 7.89 4.63 -12.73
C PHE A 221 7.78 3.51 -13.78
N VAL A 222 6.69 2.72 -13.70
CA VAL A 222 6.37 1.67 -14.68
C VAL A 222 4.87 1.71 -14.96
N GLU A 223 4.48 1.43 -16.21
CA GLU A 223 3.09 1.25 -16.62
C GLU A 223 3.00 0.06 -17.57
N SER A 224 2.08 -0.85 -17.30
CA SER A 224 1.88 -2.01 -18.15
C SER A 224 1.22 -1.63 -19.47
N THR A 225 1.85 -2.02 -20.56
CA THR A 225 1.31 -1.92 -21.94
C THR A 225 1.17 -3.30 -22.60
N ASP A 226 1.68 -4.35 -21.96
CA ASP A 226 1.57 -5.75 -22.38
C ASP A 226 1.47 -6.64 -21.13
N PRO A 227 0.41 -7.44 -20.97
CA PRO A 227 0.22 -8.31 -19.82
C PRO A 227 1.31 -9.40 -19.69
N LYS A 228 2.10 -9.66 -20.73
CA LYS A 228 3.27 -10.56 -20.64
C LYS A 228 4.44 -9.89 -19.93
N THR A 229 4.55 -8.57 -20.03
CA THR A 229 5.60 -7.80 -19.36
C THR A 229 5.28 -7.62 -17.87
N MET A 230 4.08 -7.13 -17.56
CA MET A 230 3.57 -6.96 -16.20
C MET A 230 2.05 -7.07 -16.23
N ASN A 231 1.48 -7.86 -15.33
CA ASN A 231 0.05 -8.12 -15.30
C ASN A 231 -0.50 -8.08 -13.88
N MET A 232 -1.07 -6.95 -13.50
CA MET A 232 -1.66 -6.72 -12.19
C MET A 232 -0.63 -6.98 -11.07
N ALA A 233 0.45 -6.18 -11.08
CA ALA A 233 1.41 -6.19 -9.98
C ALA A 233 0.71 -5.73 -8.70
N ASP A 234 0.76 -6.57 -7.71
CA ASP A 234 0.10 -6.45 -6.43
C ASP A 234 1.15 -6.11 -5.36
N ASN A 235 1.68 -7.08 -4.67
CA ASN A 235 2.67 -6.85 -3.64
C ASN A 235 4.05 -6.46 -4.19
N ILE A 236 4.77 -5.66 -3.41
CA ILE A 236 6.09 -5.11 -3.79
C ILE A 236 7.07 -5.16 -2.63
N THR A 237 8.34 -5.37 -2.93
CA THR A 237 9.46 -5.13 -2.01
C THR A 237 10.67 -4.62 -2.78
N VAL A 238 11.62 -4.02 -2.06
CA VAL A 238 12.92 -3.62 -2.61
C VAL A 238 13.98 -4.64 -2.20
N ALA A 239 14.59 -5.27 -3.20
CA ALA A 239 15.65 -6.24 -2.98
C ALA A 239 16.95 -5.54 -2.49
N PRO A 240 17.84 -6.25 -1.76
CA PRO A 240 19.10 -5.66 -1.26
C PRO A 240 20.03 -5.07 -2.33
N TRP A 241 19.84 -5.48 -3.60
CA TRP A 241 20.60 -4.95 -4.74
C TRP A 241 19.87 -3.83 -5.49
N GLY A 242 18.80 -3.26 -4.91
CA GLY A 242 18.08 -2.08 -5.41
C GLY A 242 17.02 -2.32 -6.48
N HIS A 243 16.76 -3.57 -6.89
CA HIS A 243 15.64 -3.87 -7.78
C HIS A 243 14.34 -4.00 -7.00
N LEU A 244 13.21 -3.62 -7.62
CA LEU A 244 11.91 -3.97 -7.09
C LEU A 244 11.60 -5.43 -7.41
N ILE A 245 10.93 -6.10 -6.49
CA ILE A 245 10.35 -7.42 -6.69
C ILE A 245 8.83 -7.26 -6.55
N LEU A 246 8.12 -7.67 -7.59
CA LEU A 246 6.65 -7.59 -7.68
C LEU A 246 6.06 -8.99 -7.68
N CYS A 247 4.96 -9.18 -6.97
CA CYS A 247 4.09 -10.33 -7.10
C CYS A 247 2.92 -9.96 -8.00
N GLU A 248 2.67 -10.72 -9.07
CA GLU A 248 1.47 -10.54 -9.88
C GLU A 248 0.30 -11.28 -9.25
N ASP A 249 -0.88 -10.65 -9.25
CA ASP A 249 -2.15 -11.27 -8.86
C ASP A 249 -3.24 -11.01 -9.91
N ASN A 250 -3.13 -11.67 -11.05
CA ASN A 250 -4.19 -11.68 -12.05
C ASN A 250 -5.03 -12.95 -11.96
N TYR A 251 -6.31 -12.82 -12.20
CA TYR A 251 -7.29 -13.90 -12.15
C TYR A 251 -7.49 -14.61 -13.50
N SER A 252 -6.61 -14.37 -14.49
CA SER A 252 -6.68 -15.02 -15.79
C SER A 252 -6.34 -16.51 -15.70
N SER A 253 -7.12 -17.37 -16.34
CA SER A 253 -6.77 -18.78 -16.53
C SER A 253 -5.70 -18.99 -17.62
N GLU A 254 -5.44 -18.00 -18.46
CA GLU A 254 -4.52 -18.09 -19.61
C GLU A 254 -3.13 -17.57 -19.28
N VAL A 255 -3.05 -16.50 -18.48
CA VAL A 255 -1.78 -15.88 -18.09
C VAL A 255 -1.49 -16.19 -16.64
N ARG A 256 -0.37 -16.86 -16.39
CA ARG A 256 0.09 -17.23 -15.04
C ARG A 256 0.66 -16.03 -14.32
N ASN A 257 0.46 -15.99 -13.01
CA ASN A 257 1.13 -15.04 -12.12
C ASN A 257 2.63 -15.30 -12.06
N HIS A 258 3.41 -14.23 -11.99
CA HIS A 258 4.86 -14.28 -11.94
C HIS A 258 5.39 -13.45 -10.76
N LEU A 259 6.59 -13.79 -10.33
CA LEU A 259 7.46 -12.84 -9.67
C LEU A 259 8.20 -12.06 -10.75
N LYS A 260 8.06 -10.75 -10.74
CA LYS A 260 8.74 -9.82 -11.65
C LYS A 260 9.81 -9.04 -10.90
N GLY A 261 10.91 -8.75 -11.58
CA GLY A 261 11.89 -7.78 -11.13
C GLY A 261 11.75 -6.49 -11.94
N VAL A 262 12.05 -5.35 -11.31
CA VAL A 262 12.17 -4.07 -12.00
C VAL A 262 13.50 -3.45 -11.66
N THR A 263 14.30 -3.11 -12.69
CA THR A 263 15.60 -2.45 -12.48
C THR A 263 15.41 -0.99 -12.07
N PRO A 264 16.45 -0.32 -11.54
CA PRO A 264 16.39 1.11 -11.23
C PRO A 264 16.03 2.01 -12.42
N GLU A 265 16.22 1.51 -13.66
CA GLU A 265 15.83 2.20 -14.90
C GLU A 265 14.40 1.87 -15.36
N GLY A 266 13.63 1.12 -14.56
CA GLY A 266 12.24 0.76 -14.88
C GLY A 266 12.09 -0.42 -15.86
N LYS A 267 13.13 -1.22 -16.11
CA LYS A 267 13.03 -2.41 -16.96
C LYS A 267 12.46 -3.59 -16.18
N VAL A 268 11.34 -4.12 -16.66
CA VAL A 268 10.66 -5.28 -16.08
C VAL A 268 11.27 -6.58 -16.66
N TYR A 269 11.51 -7.56 -15.79
CA TYR A 269 11.95 -8.91 -16.16
C TYR A 269 11.28 -9.96 -15.29
N THR A 270 11.20 -11.20 -15.79
CA THR A 270 10.60 -12.32 -15.04
C THR A 270 11.65 -13.00 -14.18
N ILE A 271 11.35 -13.20 -12.90
CA ILE A 271 12.16 -13.96 -11.94
C ILE A 271 11.68 -15.40 -11.86
N ALA A 272 10.37 -15.57 -11.65
CA ALA A 272 9.75 -16.88 -11.49
C ALA A 272 8.32 -16.88 -12.05
N ARG A 273 7.77 -18.06 -12.30
CA ARG A 273 6.39 -18.25 -12.75
C ARG A 273 5.67 -19.20 -11.81
N ASN A 274 4.43 -18.88 -11.46
CA ASN A 274 3.55 -19.79 -10.76
C ASN A 274 3.30 -21.03 -11.62
N VAL A 275 3.55 -22.22 -11.07
CA VAL A 275 3.40 -23.51 -11.75
C VAL A 275 2.12 -24.26 -11.37
N PHE A 276 1.34 -23.74 -10.44
CA PHE A 276 0.03 -24.31 -10.11
C PHE A 276 -0.93 -24.22 -11.30
N THR A 277 -1.90 -25.15 -11.35
CA THR A 277 -2.83 -25.29 -12.47
C THR A 277 -3.88 -24.17 -12.56
N GLY A 278 -4.04 -23.38 -11.50
CA GLY A 278 -4.84 -22.16 -11.45
C GLY A 278 -4.01 -20.97 -10.97
N ASN A 279 -4.45 -19.77 -11.22
CA ASN A 279 -4.01 -18.65 -10.43
C ASN A 279 -4.81 -18.71 -9.13
N SER A 280 -4.14 -18.83 -8.02
CA SER A 280 -4.69 -18.74 -6.67
C SER A 280 -3.77 -17.83 -5.87
N GLU A 281 -4.33 -17.06 -5.04
CA GLU A 281 -3.62 -16.23 -4.07
C GLU A 281 -2.72 -17.08 -3.15
#